data_f836c7942db7057a73c4ee254bdf3553
#
_entry.id   f836c7942db7057a73c4ee254bdf3553
#
_cell.length_a   1.000
_cell.length_b   1.000
_cell.length_c   1.000
_cell.angle_alpha   90.00
_cell.angle_beta   90.00
_cell.angle_gamma   90.00
#
_symmetry.space_group_name_H-M   'P 1'
#
loop_
_entity.id
_entity.type
_entity.pdbx_description
1 polymer ?
#
loop_
_entity_poly.entity_id
_entity_poly.type
_entity_poly.pdbx_seq_one_letter_code
_entity_poly.pdbx_strand_id
1 'polypeptide(L)'
;MTIDWDSILSYNTIKVVRIRDRRLGILHLCFLIVIVLYVVVYSAIIKKGYVTTEEPVGSIRTSLLAPDELKSNQAYCKNNTEPYPYEKLDCVYYDEKLALFPIGDDVGFTASTRMRISDQTVNCSLMNPSCKFYTNTSMNVYLADIESFTVLIDHTMYAPSSQIQFNGDDLSGYVLDQNGNEIQLNESVNTIGVQGKPDILQLGKLLEFAGVDLDGPSLVNSSNSIRYDGCVLFVFIEYSNTFSYDLKKIKYVYSIKKVDDTAYDVPEVIILNNENSRLYYKRHAIRLIFIQTGVIGSFNFQSLLLTLVSGLGLLTVSTLIVDQLAIRFLPQRKSYSSLKFQTTESFRMKKKIVNDDGEDKLYHNIEAL
;
A
#
# COMPACT_ATOMS: atom_id res chain seq x y z
N MET A 1 -62.55 -19.74 -12.74
CA MET A 1 -61.24 -19.48 -13.44
C MET A 1 -60.38 -20.67 -13.20
N THR A 2 -60.27 -21.56 -14.17
CA THR A 2 -59.35 -22.73 -14.06
C THR A 2 -57.92 -22.21 -14.36
N ILE A 3 -57.05 -22.38 -13.40
CA ILE A 3 -55.64 -21.99 -13.55
C ILE A 3 -55.05 -22.93 -14.62
N ASP A 4 -54.50 -22.36 -15.68
CA ASP A 4 -53.82 -23.10 -16.73
C ASP A 4 -52.35 -23.35 -16.31
N TRP A 5 -52.13 -24.49 -15.68
CA TRP A 5 -50.82 -24.93 -15.20
C TRP A 5 -49.79 -25.15 -16.33
N ASP A 6 -50.23 -25.50 -17.54
CA ASP A 6 -49.36 -25.71 -18.70
C ASP A 6 -48.71 -24.39 -19.17
N SER A 7 -49.45 -23.29 -19.02
CA SER A 7 -48.91 -21.95 -19.30
C SER A 7 -47.95 -21.46 -18.23
N ILE A 8 -48.23 -21.76 -16.95
CA ILE A 8 -47.40 -21.32 -15.83
C ILE A 8 -46.07 -22.11 -15.74
N LEU A 9 -46.15 -23.41 -16.00
CA LEU A 9 -45.00 -24.33 -15.93
C LEU A 9 -44.28 -24.50 -17.28
N SER A 10 -44.60 -23.68 -18.27
CA SER A 10 -43.90 -23.69 -19.55
C SER A 10 -42.46 -23.14 -19.41
N TYR A 11 -41.48 -23.75 -20.08
CA TYR A 11 -40.13 -23.24 -20.14
C TYR A 11 -39.80 -22.73 -21.55
N ASN A 12 -38.93 -21.72 -21.61
CA ASN A 12 -38.52 -21.13 -22.86
C ASN A 12 -37.26 -21.81 -23.39
N THR A 13 -37.32 -22.35 -24.60
CA THR A 13 -36.14 -22.89 -25.29
C THR A 13 -35.60 -21.89 -26.30
N ILE A 14 -34.30 -21.94 -26.58
CA ILE A 14 -33.68 -21.09 -27.59
C ILE A 14 -33.92 -21.69 -28.96
N LYS A 15 -34.66 -20.97 -29.81
CA LYS A 15 -34.79 -21.31 -31.23
C LYS A 15 -33.72 -20.58 -32.03
N VAL A 16 -32.82 -21.32 -32.71
CA VAL A 16 -31.80 -20.73 -33.54
C VAL A 16 -32.40 -20.37 -34.90
N VAL A 17 -32.52 -19.07 -35.16
CA VAL A 17 -33.00 -18.55 -36.46
C VAL A 17 -31.85 -17.85 -37.17
N ARG A 18 -31.54 -18.26 -38.39
CA ARG A 18 -30.47 -17.64 -39.20
C ARG A 18 -31.06 -16.52 -40.06
N ILE A 19 -30.82 -15.26 -39.64
CA ILE A 19 -31.27 -14.05 -40.33
C ILE A 19 -30.25 -13.69 -41.42
N ARG A 20 -30.66 -13.68 -42.73
CA ARG A 20 -29.82 -13.31 -43.85
C ARG A 20 -29.95 -11.82 -44.21
N ASP A 21 -29.65 -10.93 -43.28
CA ASP A 21 -29.62 -9.48 -43.48
C ASP A 21 -28.19 -8.96 -43.27
N ARG A 22 -27.60 -8.36 -44.32
CA ARG A 22 -26.22 -7.81 -44.25
C ARG A 22 -26.06 -6.70 -43.23
N ARG A 23 -27.08 -5.85 -43.03
CA ARG A 23 -27.03 -4.72 -42.11
C ARG A 23 -26.94 -5.22 -40.67
N LEU A 24 -27.79 -6.18 -40.31
CA LEU A 24 -27.77 -6.79 -38.97
C LEU A 24 -26.49 -7.62 -38.75
N GLY A 25 -26.01 -8.31 -39.76
CA GLY A 25 -24.78 -9.09 -39.68
C GLY A 25 -23.55 -8.21 -39.41
N ILE A 26 -23.42 -7.10 -40.11
CA ILE A 26 -22.32 -6.13 -39.89
C ILE A 26 -22.43 -5.50 -38.50
N LEU A 27 -23.63 -5.09 -38.09
CA LEU A 27 -23.84 -4.51 -36.76
C LEU A 27 -23.47 -5.47 -35.65
N HIS A 28 -23.91 -6.73 -35.75
CA HIS A 28 -23.54 -7.79 -34.81
C HIS A 28 -22.04 -8.04 -34.75
N LEU A 29 -21.38 -8.10 -35.91
CA LEU A 29 -19.91 -8.25 -35.97
C LEU A 29 -19.17 -7.08 -35.33
N CYS A 30 -19.63 -5.85 -35.57
CA CYS A 30 -19.07 -4.66 -34.90
C CYS A 30 -19.17 -4.75 -33.38
N PHE A 31 -20.34 -5.09 -32.85
CA PHE A 31 -20.51 -5.27 -31.39
C PHE A 31 -19.60 -6.39 -30.84
N LEU A 32 -19.50 -7.51 -31.56
CA LEU A 32 -18.64 -8.62 -31.16
C LEU A 32 -17.18 -8.18 -31.09
N ILE A 33 -16.67 -7.49 -32.10
CA ILE A 33 -15.28 -6.99 -32.13
C ILE A 33 -15.05 -6.00 -30.98
N VAL A 34 -15.97 -5.05 -30.75
CA VAL A 34 -15.85 -4.08 -29.67
C VAL A 34 -15.81 -4.77 -28.30
N ILE A 35 -16.67 -5.76 -28.07
CA ILE A 35 -16.69 -6.50 -26.81
C ILE A 35 -15.42 -7.32 -26.63
N VAL A 36 -14.95 -8.02 -27.68
CA VAL A 36 -13.70 -8.78 -27.59
C VAL A 36 -12.51 -7.87 -27.29
N LEU A 37 -12.43 -6.71 -27.96
CA LEU A 37 -11.40 -5.70 -27.66
C LEU A 37 -11.52 -5.18 -26.22
N TYR A 38 -12.73 -4.90 -25.75
CA TYR A 38 -12.95 -4.47 -24.37
C TYR A 38 -12.49 -5.54 -23.37
N VAL A 39 -12.86 -6.79 -23.55
CA VAL A 39 -12.52 -7.87 -22.61
C VAL A 39 -11.03 -8.18 -22.65
N VAL A 40 -10.45 -8.34 -23.82
CA VAL A 40 -9.03 -8.73 -23.97
C VAL A 40 -8.11 -7.55 -23.66
N VAL A 41 -8.32 -6.40 -24.33
CA VAL A 41 -7.38 -5.27 -24.20
C VAL A 41 -7.62 -4.51 -22.89
N TYR A 42 -8.85 -4.06 -22.67
CA TYR A 42 -9.13 -3.21 -21.50
C TYR A 42 -9.19 -4.00 -20.19
N SER A 43 -9.98 -5.07 -20.12
CA SER A 43 -10.21 -5.80 -18.88
C SER A 43 -9.05 -6.74 -18.53
N ALA A 44 -8.52 -7.51 -19.48
CA ALA A 44 -7.43 -8.42 -19.20
C ALA A 44 -6.06 -7.73 -19.18
N ILE A 45 -5.71 -6.90 -20.19
CA ILE A 45 -4.37 -6.31 -20.30
C ILE A 45 -4.26 -5.04 -19.48
N ILE A 46 -5.13 -4.03 -19.69
CA ILE A 46 -5.00 -2.73 -19.04
C ILE A 46 -5.37 -2.81 -17.55
N LYS A 47 -6.54 -3.35 -17.23
CA LYS A 47 -6.98 -3.53 -15.83
C LYS A 47 -6.37 -4.74 -15.13
N LYS A 48 -5.61 -5.58 -15.87
CA LYS A 48 -4.95 -6.77 -15.32
C LYS A 48 -5.91 -7.68 -14.52
N GLY A 49 -7.08 -7.95 -15.10
CA GLY A 49 -8.17 -8.69 -14.45
C GLY A 49 -7.82 -10.16 -14.08
N TYR A 50 -6.61 -10.60 -14.35
CA TYR A 50 -6.04 -11.88 -13.94
C TYR A 50 -5.16 -11.77 -12.68
N VAL A 51 -4.99 -10.56 -12.14
CA VAL A 51 -4.15 -10.29 -10.97
C VAL A 51 -5.03 -9.85 -9.80
N THR A 52 -4.79 -10.40 -8.63
CA THR A 52 -5.24 -9.84 -7.37
C THR A 52 -4.09 -9.07 -6.74
N THR A 53 -4.39 -7.89 -6.24
CA THR A 53 -3.43 -7.04 -5.53
C THR A 53 -3.75 -7.02 -4.05
N GLU A 54 -2.71 -6.97 -3.23
CA GLU A 54 -2.82 -6.84 -1.78
C GLU A 54 -1.76 -5.90 -1.24
N GLU A 55 -2.06 -5.27 -0.11
CA GLU A 55 -1.11 -4.43 0.62
C GLU A 55 -0.32 -5.32 1.58
N PRO A 56 1.01 -5.31 1.50
CA PRO A 56 1.83 -6.08 2.41
C PRO A 56 1.82 -5.45 3.81
N VAL A 57 1.90 -6.29 4.82
CA VAL A 57 2.09 -5.90 6.23
C VAL A 57 3.37 -6.53 6.75
N GLY A 58 3.93 -6.01 7.83
CA GLY A 58 5.13 -6.59 8.39
C GLY A 58 5.57 -5.89 9.66
N SER A 59 6.76 -6.24 10.13
CA SER A 59 7.39 -5.62 11.27
C SER A 59 8.71 -4.98 10.86
N ILE A 60 9.08 -3.93 11.58
CA ILE A 60 10.36 -3.24 11.40
C ILE A 60 11.03 -3.22 12.76
N ARG A 61 12.29 -3.63 12.79
CA ARG A 61 13.18 -3.48 13.96
C ARG A 61 14.32 -2.59 13.57
N THR A 62 14.61 -1.64 14.41
CA THR A 62 15.73 -0.72 14.17
C THR A 62 16.67 -0.75 15.35
N SER A 63 17.97 -0.61 15.07
CA SER A 63 18.97 -0.37 16.09
C SER A 63 19.95 0.70 15.62
N LEU A 64 20.50 1.43 16.58
CA LEU A 64 21.52 2.44 16.36
C LEU A 64 22.85 1.90 16.87
N LEU A 65 23.90 2.10 16.12
CA LEU A 65 25.26 1.72 16.48
C LEU A 65 26.15 2.96 16.43
N ALA A 66 26.90 3.20 17.49
CA ALA A 66 27.86 4.29 17.54
C ALA A 66 29.05 4.00 16.59
N PRO A 67 29.68 5.04 16.03
CA PRO A 67 30.89 4.88 15.22
C PRO A 67 32.08 4.48 16.08
N ASP A 68 32.99 3.68 15.50
CA ASP A 68 34.25 3.28 16.17
C ASP A 68 35.17 4.46 16.39
N GLU A 69 35.15 5.45 15.51
CA GLU A 69 35.94 6.67 15.57
C GLU A 69 35.08 7.90 15.33
N LEU A 70 35.23 8.91 16.16
CA LEU A 70 34.52 10.20 15.99
C LEU A 70 35.30 11.08 14.99
N LYS A 71 34.56 11.75 14.11
CA LYS A 71 35.15 12.83 13.33
C LYS A 71 35.58 13.94 14.26
N SER A 72 36.84 14.34 14.17
CA SER A 72 37.37 15.46 14.90
C SER A 72 36.85 16.77 14.35
N ASN A 73 36.70 17.78 15.23
CA ASN A 73 36.53 19.18 14.83
C ASN A 73 35.15 19.56 14.29
N GLN A 74 34.10 19.27 15.05
CA GLN A 74 32.71 19.68 14.71
C GLN A 74 32.53 21.21 14.88
N ALA A 75 32.09 21.91 13.83
CA ALA A 75 31.96 23.37 13.81
C ALA A 75 30.97 23.92 14.87
N TYR A 76 29.95 23.12 15.21
CA TYR A 76 28.92 23.47 16.21
C TYR A 76 29.37 23.34 17.66
N CYS A 77 30.56 22.79 17.92
CA CYS A 77 31.10 22.63 19.26
C CYS A 77 31.84 23.91 19.72
N LYS A 78 31.70 24.29 21.00
CA LYS A 78 32.39 25.46 21.56
C LYS A 78 33.90 25.44 21.44
N ASN A 79 34.48 24.25 21.50
CA ASN A 79 35.93 24.06 21.43
C ASN A 79 36.48 24.24 20.01
N ASN A 80 35.65 24.39 19.01
CA ASN A 80 36.04 24.61 17.63
C ASN A 80 36.06 26.11 17.31
N THR A 81 37.14 26.55 16.65
CA THR A 81 37.31 27.96 16.24
C THR A 81 36.67 28.29 14.90
N GLU A 82 36.23 27.27 14.13
CA GLU A 82 35.58 27.51 12.85
C GLU A 82 34.28 28.30 13.02
N PRO A 83 33.94 29.18 12.06
CA PRO A 83 32.69 29.93 12.13
C PRO A 83 31.48 29.01 12.03
N TYR A 84 30.47 29.23 12.89
CA TYR A 84 29.21 28.55 12.88
C TYR A 84 28.09 29.56 13.02
N PRO A 85 27.06 29.54 12.18
CA PRO A 85 26.07 30.62 12.15
C PRO A 85 25.10 30.65 13.33
N TYR A 86 25.07 29.60 14.13
CA TYR A 86 24.16 29.42 15.26
C TYR A 86 24.89 29.32 16.61
N GLU A 87 24.13 29.11 17.70
CA GLU A 87 24.69 28.93 19.01
C GLU A 87 25.59 27.69 19.08
N LYS A 88 26.81 27.86 19.54
CA LYS A 88 27.74 26.76 19.84
C LYS A 88 27.53 26.28 21.26
N LEU A 89 27.42 24.95 21.44
CA LEU A 89 27.31 24.34 22.77
C LEU A 89 28.52 23.44 23.04
N ASP A 90 28.65 23.04 24.30
CA ASP A 90 29.61 21.99 24.65
C ASP A 90 29.18 20.68 23.99
N CYS A 91 30.12 19.95 23.43
CA CYS A 91 29.87 18.66 22.78
C CYS A 91 30.26 17.51 23.71
N VAL A 92 29.38 16.54 23.78
CA VAL A 92 29.59 15.31 24.54
C VAL A 92 29.36 14.12 23.62
N TYR A 93 30.25 13.15 23.70
CA TYR A 93 30.01 11.86 23.09
C TYR A 93 29.14 11.01 24.01
N TYR A 94 28.05 10.51 23.48
CA TYR A 94 27.23 9.50 24.11
C TYR A 94 27.16 8.27 23.21
N ASP A 95 27.19 7.10 23.82
CA ASP A 95 27.01 5.83 23.13
C ASP A 95 25.59 5.69 22.56
N GLU A 96 25.35 4.64 21.81
CA GLU A 96 24.05 4.38 21.20
C GLU A 96 22.91 4.27 22.23
N LYS A 97 23.19 3.83 23.47
CA LYS A 97 22.18 3.64 24.51
C LYS A 97 21.67 4.96 25.08
N LEU A 98 22.51 6.00 25.10
CA LEU A 98 22.10 7.35 25.50
C LEU A 98 21.63 8.19 24.33
N ALA A 99 22.16 7.97 23.13
CA ALA A 99 21.75 8.68 21.92
C ALA A 99 20.35 8.28 21.47
N LEU A 100 19.99 7.00 21.60
CA LEU A 100 18.68 6.42 21.22
C LEU A 100 17.65 6.60 22.35
N PHE A 101 16.46 7.11 22.00
CA PHE A 101 15.32 7.19 22.93
C PHE A 101 13.98 7.33 22.19
N PRO A 102 12.85 6.71 22.63
CA PRO A 102 12.82 5.63 23.62
C PRO A 102 13.41 4.32 23.10
N ILE A 103 13.85 3.47 23.99
CA ILE A 103 14.32 2.14 23.66
C ILE A 103 13.10 1.25 23.42
N GLY A 104 13.04 0.56 22.26
CA GLY A 104 12.00 -0.42 21.94
C GLY A 104 10.72 0.19 21.35
N ASP A 105 10.78 1.29 20.65
CA ASP A 105 9.67 1.81 19.83
C ASP A 105 9.56 1.00 18.54
N ASP A 106 8.42 0.34 18.34
CA ASP A 106 8.17 -0.55 17.17
C ASP A 106 7.90 0.23 15.88
N VAL A 107 7.58 1.52 15.96
CA VAL A 107 7.21 2.35 14.80
C VAL A 107 8.39 3.17 14.27
N GLY A 108 9.39 3.37 15.10
CA GLY A 108 10.53 4.18 14.74
C GLY A 108 11.48 4.40 15.91
N PHE A 109 12.42 5.28 15.73
CA PHE A 109 13.31 5.67 16.83
C PHE A 109 13.69 7.15 16.76
N THR A 110 14.32 7.59 17.82
CA THR A 110 14.74 8.99 17.97
C THR A 110 16.23 9.02 18.26
N ALA A 111 17.00 9.68 17.40
CA ALA A 111 18.43 9.93 17.60
C ALA A 111 18.62 11.36 18.14
N SER A 112 19.10 11.48 19.37
CA SER A 112 19.28 12.77 20.03
C SER A 112 20.38 13.58 19.38
N THR A 113 20.11 14.85 19.08
CA THR A 113 21.11 15.81 18.55
C THR A 113 21.59 16.78 19.61
N ARG A 114 20.68 17.16 20.53
CA ARG A 114 20.92 18.07 21.62
C ARG A 114 20.18 17.60 22.86
N MET A 115 20.81 17.72 24.02
CA MET A 115 20.17 17.44 25.31
C MET A 115 20.26 18.64 26.22
N ARG A 116 19.13 19.02 26.81
CA ARG A 116 19.09 19.88 27.96
C ARG A 116 18.91 19.03 29.20
N ILE A 117 19.91 18.98 30.05
CA ILE A 117 19.94 18.23 31.30
C ILE A 117 19.70 19.20 32.44
N SER A 118 18.66 18.94 33.24
CA SER A 118 18.28 19.78 34.37
C SER A 118 18.24 18.94 35.64
N ASP A 119 18.96 19.39 36.65
CA ASP A 119 18.84 18.88 38.03
C ASP A 119 17.67 19.57 38.71
N GLN A 120 16.70 18.78 39.14
CA GLN A 120 15.46 19.28 39.71
C GLN A 120 15.22 18.70 41.08
N THR A 121 14.82 19.58 42.03
CA THR A 121 14.47 19.18 43.39
C THR A 121 13.07 19.67 43.76
N VAL A 122 12.49 19.05 44.77
CA VAL A 122 11.19 19.41 45.33
C VAL A 122 11.28 19.51 46.84
N ASN A 123 10.64 20.57 47.38
CA ASN A 123 10.63 20.84 48.84
C ASN A 123 9.26 20.66 49.49
N CYS A 124 8.33 20.01 48.81
CA CYS A 124 6.98 19.75 49.28
C CYS A 124 6.64 18.24 49.17
N SER A 125 5.59 17.81 49.82
CA SER A 125 5.16 16.42 49.76
C SER A 125 4.70 16.06 48.36
N LEU A 126 5.22 14.99 47.78
CA LEU A 126 4.83 14.44 46.49
C LEU A 126 3.36 13.92 46.44
N MET A 127 2.73 13.76 47.60
CA MET A 127 1.28 13.47 47.69
C MET A 127 0.41 14.67 47.42
N ASN A 128 0.99 15.87 47.36
CA ASN A 128 0.26 17.10 47.06
C ASN A 128 0.32 17.37 45.52
N PRO A 129 -0.80 17.37 44.80
CA PRO A 129 -0.83 17.64 43.34
C PRO A 129 -0.31 19.03 42.96
N SER A 130 -0.28 19.97 43.88
CA SER A 130 0.27 21.34 43.67
C SER A 130 1.78 21.39 43.78
N CYS A 131 2.41 20.31 44.23
CA CYS A 131 3.86 20.25 44.43
C CYS A 131 4.56 20.19 43.06
N LYS A 132 5.51 21.12 42.84
CA LYS A 132 6.26 21.21 41.57
C LYS A 132 7.75 21.10 41.86
N PHE A 133 8.44 20.44 40.90
CA PHE A 133 9.90 20.41 40.92
C PHE A 133 10.47 21.73 40.41
N TYR A 134 11.53 22.18 41.05
CA TYR A 134 12.29 23.38 40.69
C TYR A 134 13.63 22.96 40.09
N THR A 135 14.04 23.65 39.03
CA THR A 135 15.33 23.44 38.37
C THR A 135 16.42 24.20 39.17
N ASN A 136 17.40 23.48 39.67
CA ASN A 136 18.56 24.04 40.34
C ASN A 136 19.64 24.45 39.33
N THR A 137 20.03 23.53 38.48
CA THR A 137 21.04 23.70 37.42
C THR A 137 20.54 23.15 36.14
N SER A 138 20.97 23.74 35.03
CA SER A 138 20.71 23.17 33.71
C SER A 138 21.93 23.37 32.80
N MET A 139 22.22 22.36 31.98
CA MET A 139 23.24 22.43 30.93
C MET A 139 22.65 22.02 29.61
N ASN A 140 23.09 22.66 28.53
CA ASN A 140 22.78 22.29 27.17
C ASN A 140 24.04 21.71 26.52
N VAL A 141 23.91 20.56 25.89
CA VAL A 141 25.02 19.90 25.17
C VAL A 141 24.57 19.40 23.85
N TYR A 142 25.42 19.45 22.81
CA TYR A 142 25.24 18.73 21.58
C TYR A 142 25.83 17.33 21.69
N LEU A 143 25.20 16.36 21.04
CA LEU A 143 25.81 15.06 20.82
C LEU A 143 26.83 15.19 19.69
N ALA A 144 28.04 14.73 19.96
CA ALA A 144 29.13 14.77 19.00
C ALA A 144 28.90 13.72 17.90
N ASP A 145 29.02 14.16 16.66
CA ASP A 145 29.09 13.31 15.45
C ASP A 145 27.93 12.31 15.28
N ILE A 146 26.72 12.74 15.60
CA ILE A 146 25.52 11.88 15.50
C ILE A 146 25.29 11.38 14.04
N GLU A 147 25.75 12.12 13.05
CA GLU A 147 25.64 11.76 11.63
C GLU A 147 26.45 10.51 11.25
N SER A 148 27.51 10.21 12.00
CA SER A 148 28.34 9.03 11.76
C SER A 148 27.77 7.75 12.39
N PHE A 149 26.73 7.88 13.23
CA PHE A 149 26.03 6.69 13.74
C PHE A 149 25.37 5.92 12.62
N THR A 150 25.35 4.60 12.74
CA THR A 150 24.71 3.72 11.76
C THR A 150 23.40 3.17 12.27
N VAL A 151 22.41 3.18 11.40
CA VAL A 151 21.09 2.62 11.62
C VAL A 151 21.00 1.27 10.92
N LEU A 152 20.77 0.22 11.68
CA LEU A 152 20.40 -1.09 11.17
C LEU A 152 18.88 -1.13 11.05
N ILE A 153 18.39 -1.52 9.87
CA ILE A 153 16.94 -1.62 9.59
C ILE A 153 16.67 -3.07 9.20
N ASP A 154 16.08 -3.80 10.12
CA ASP A 154 15.61 -5.17 9.87
C ASP A 154 14.09 -5.13 9.68
N HIS A 155 13.64 -5.53 8.50
CA HIS A 155 12.23 -5.49 8.15
C HIS A 155 11.75 -6.81 7.56
N THR A 156 10.51 -7.15 7.88
CA THR A 156 9.82 -8.31 7.31
C THR A 156 8.60 -7.87 6.54
N MET A 157 8.25 -8.63 5.53
CA MET A 157 7.07 -8.41 4.72
C MET A 157 6.21 -9.67 4.69
N TYR A 158 4.91 -9.53 4.91
CA TYR A 158 3.93 -10.59 4.81
C TYR A 158 2.76 -10.16 3.94
N ALA A 159 2.42 -11.00 2.98
CA ALA A 159 1.27 -10.81 2.07
C ALA A 159 0.15 -11.78 2.48
N PRO A 160 -0.93 -11.31 3.15
CA PRO A 160 -1.93 -12.17 3.80
C PRO A 160 -2.71 -13.07 2.84
N SER A 161 -3.09 -12.55 1.67
CA SER A 161 -3.89 -13.30 0.69
C SER A 161 -3.06 -14.35 -0.04
N SER A 162 -1.80 -14.05 -0.31
CA SER A 162 -0.86 -14.94 -0.98
C SER A 162 -0.14 -15.88 0.01
N GLN A 163 -0.25 -15.61 1.32
CA GLN A 163 0.41 -16.35 2.41
C GLN A 163 1.94 -16.44 2.24
N ILE A 164 2.56 -15.35 1.77
CA ILE A 164 3.99 -15.27 1.51
C ILE A 164 4.62 -14.33 2.50
N GLN A 165 5.78 -14.74 3.03
CA GLN A 165 6.60 -13.97 3.92
C GLN A 165 8.03 -13.91 3.37
N PHE A 166 8.65 -12.73 3.47
CA PHE A 166 10.06 -12.50 3.19
C PHE A 166 10.66 -11.63 4.29
N ASN A 167 11.94 -11.87 4.58
CA ASN A 167 12.75 -10.93 5.33
C ASN A 167 13.39 -9.93 4.36
N GLY A 168 13.77 -8.75 4.84
CA GLY A 168 14.37 -7.72 4.00
C GLY A 168 15.63 -8.18 3.29
N ASP A 169 16.46 -8.98 3.96
CA ASP A 169 17.70 -9.54 3.41
C ASP A 169 17.48 -10.60 2.30
N ASP A 170 16.30 -11.20 2.20
CA ASP A 170 15.93 -12.10 1.10
C ASP A 170 15.57 -11.33 -0.19
N LEU A 171 15.27 -10.05 -0.06
CA LEU A 171 14.78 -9.20 -1.15
C LEU A 171 15.91 -8.32 -1.72
N SER A 172 15.70 -7.82 -2.92
CA SER A 172 16.53 -6.76 -3.48
C SER A 172 15.83 -5.41 -3.36
N GLY A 173 16.59 -4.36 -3.09
CA GLY A 173 16.02 -3.03 -2.93
C GLY A 173 16.97 -1.93 -3.35
N TYR A 174 16.49 -0.70 -3.27
CA TYR A 174 17.25 0.53 -3.51
C TYR A 174 16.65 1.68 -2.70
N VAL A 175 17.36 2.79 -2.64
CA VAL A 175 16.89 4.02 -2.03
C VAL A 175 16.69 5.09 -3.10
N LEU A 176 15.68 5.92 -2.95
CA LEU A 176 15.47 7.10 -3.79
C LEU A 176 16.19 8.31 -3.20
N ASP A 177 16.89 9.04 -4.06
CA ASP A 177 17.41 10.37 -3.72
C ASP A 177 16.28 11.42 -3.69
N GLN A 178 16.64 12.68 -3.39
CA GLN A 178 15.71 13.82 -3.38
C GLN A 178 15.03 14.06 -4.75
N ASN A 179 15.68 13.66 -5.84
CA ASN A 179 15.22 13.85 -7.21
C ASN A 179 14.40 12.66 -7.72
N GLY A 180 14.29 11.59 -6.91
CA GLY A 180 13.60 10.36 -7.27
C GLY A 180 14.46 9.38 -8.09
N ASN A 181 15.77 9.56 -8.14
CA ASN A 181 16.66 8.61 -8.80
C ASN A 181 16.93 7.41 -7.89
N GLU A 182 16.96 6.23 -8.48
CA GLU A 182 17.28 4.99 -7.80
C GLU A 182 18.80 4.90 -7.52
N ILE A 183 19.16 4.74 -6.26
CA ILE A 183 20.54 4.55 -5.81
C ILE A 183 20.64 3.20 -5.13
N GLN A 184 21.57 2.38 -5.61
CA GLN A 184 21.91 1.12 -4.98
C GLN A 184 23.17 1.31 -4.14
N LEU A 185 23.08 1.00 -2.85
CA LEU A 185 24.19 1.11 -1.90
C LEU A 185 24.73 -0.29 -1.58
N ASN A 186 26.02 -0.47 -1.79
CA ASN A 186 26.76 -1.69 -1.43
C ASN A 186 28.17 -1.32 -0.93
N GLU A 187 28.22 -0.43 0.04
CA GLU A 187 29.44 -0.01 0.72
C GLU A 187 29.61 -0.78 2.04
N SER A 188 30.76 -0.67 2.68
CA SER A 188 31.00 -1.36 3.96
C SER A 188 30.06 -0.90 5.09
N VAL A 189 29.68 0.38 5.07
CA VAL A 189 28.90 1.03 6.14
C VAL A 189 27.49 1.41 5.65
N ASN A 190 27.27 1.52 4.33
CA ASN A 190 26.01 1.86 3.72
C ASN A 190 25.60 0.75 2.74
N THR A 191 24.72 -0.13 3.16
CA THR A 191 24.25 -1.27 2.35
C THR A 191 22.74 -1.29 2.40
N ILE A 192 22.08 -1.24 1.23
CA ILE A 192 20.63 -1.35 1.10
C ILE A 192 20.30 -2.26 -0.08
N GLY A 193 19.39 -3.21 0.15
CA GLY A 193 18.80 -4.06 -0.88
C GLY A 193 19.75 -5.07 -1.50
N VAL A 194 20.80 -5.43 -0.82
CA VAL A 194 21.76 -6.46 -1.22
C VAL A 194 21.36 -7.78 -0.57
N GLN A 195 20.93 -8.74 -1.38
CA GLN A 195 20.50 -10.05 -0.88
C GLN A 195 21.56 -10.71 0.03
N GLY A 196 21.11 -11.24 1.14
CA GLY A 196 21.93 -11.88 2.16
C GLY A 196 22.70 -10.91 3.06
N LYS A 197 22.40 -9.59 2.98
CA LYS A 197 22.97 -8.58 3.86
C LYS A 197 21.84 -7.76 4.52
N PRO A 198 22.00 -7.40 5.80
CA PRO A 198 21.05 -6.49 6.44
C PRO A 198 21.17 -5.08 5.86
N ASP A 199 20.09 -4.32 5.92
CA ASP A 199 20.08 -2.92 5.54
C ASP A 199 20.75 -2.08 6.64
N ILE A 200 21.83 -1.43 6.29
CA ILE A 200 22.60 -0.57 7.18
C ILE A 200 22.83 0.76 6.48
N LEU A 201 22.54 1.86 7.19
CA LEU A 201 22.71 3.19 6.65
C LEU A 201 23.21 4.16 7.73
N GLN A 202 24.24 4.94 7.41
CA GLN A 202 24.65 6.04 8.28
C GLN A 202 23.55 7.09 8.37
N LEU A 203 23.34 7.64 9.57
CA LEU A 203 22.32 8.65 9.83
C LEU A 203 22.53 9.89 8.94
N GLY A 204 23.79 10.29 8.71
CA GLY A 204 24.13 11.37 7.80
C GLY A 204 23.70 11.11 6.35
N LYS A 205 23.84 9.88 5.86
CA LYS A 205 23.34 9.50 4.51
C LYS A 205 21.80 9.50 4.44
N LEU A 206 21.16 9.08 5.52
CA LEU A 206 19.70 9.10 5.61
C LEU A 206 19.16 10.54 5.57
N LEU A 207 19.84 11.47 6.27
CA LEU A 207 19.55 12.90 6.22
C LEU A 207 19.79 13.49 4.81
N GLU A 208 20.89 13.10 4.15
CA GLU A 208 21.19 13.51 2.79
C GLU A 208 20.07 13.12 1.82
N PHE A 209 19.57 11.89 1.89
CA PHE A 209 18.43 11.45 1.07
C PHE A 209 17.13 12.20 1.40
N ALA A 210 16.94 12.62 2.64
CA ALA A 210 15.82 13.46 3.04
C ALA A 210 15.95 14.93 2.65
N GLY A 211 17.13 15.37 2.19
CA GLY A 211 17.44 16.78 1.93
C GLY A 211 17.52 17.62 3.19
N VAL A 212 18.02 17.03 4.28
CA VAL A 212 18.15 17.70 5.59
C VAL A 212 19.62 17.90 5.92
N ASP A 213 19.99 19.14 6.11
CA ASP A 213 21.27 19.54 6.71
C ASP A 213 21.01 19.94 8.17
N LEU A 214 21.58 19.21 9.13
CA LEU A 214 21.39 19.50 10.55
C LEU A 214 21.93 20.87 10.96
N ASP A 215 22.94 21.35 10.26
CA ASP A 215 23.56 22.67 10.49
C ASP A 215 22.90 23.78 9.68
N GLY A 216 21.86 23.45 8.90
CA GLY A 216 21.00 24.40 8.24
C GLY A 216 19.94 25.03 9.18
N PRO A 217 19.15 26.00 8.68
CA PRO A 217 18.13 26.70 9.47
C PRO A 217 17.03 25.74 9.91
N SER A 218 16.61 25.89 11.18
CA SER A 218 15.49 25.11 11.72
C SER A 218 14.19 25.37 10.96
N LEU A 219 13.40 24.30 10.79
CA LEU A 219 12.12 24.35 10.10
C LEU A 219 11.04 25.17 10.82
N VAL A 220 11.22 25.40 12.13
CA VAL A 220 10.27 26.13 12.97
C VAL A 220 10.80 27.53 13.33
N ASN A 221 12.09 27.66 13.60
CA ASN A 221 12.73 28.92 14.01
C ASN A 221 14.07 29.09 13.30
N SER A 222 14.12 29.92 12.28
CA SER A 222 15.31 30.18 11.49
C SER A 222 16.50 30.76 12.26
N SER A 223 16.31 31.20 13.50
CA SER A 223 17.41 31.64 14.38
C SER A 223 18.17 30.44 14.98
N ASN A 224 17.63 29.26 14.91
CA ASN A 224 18.23 28.03 15.38
C ASN A 224 18.65 27.15 14.21
N SER A 225 19.52 26.17 14.46
CA SER A 225 19.77 25.07 13.50
C SER A 225 18.76 23.94 13.68
N ILE A 226 18.63 23.08 12.65
CA ILE A 226 17.85 21.84 12.78
C ILE A 226 18.45 20.94 13.87
N ARG A 227 19.76 20.93 14.05
CA ARG A 227 20.47 20.24 15.14
C ARG A 227 19.98 20.71 16.52
N TYR A 228 19.68 22.01 16.66
CA TYR A 228 19.21 22.60 17.93
C TYR A 228 17.77 22.22 18.26
N ASP A 229 16.86 22.27 17.28
CA ASP A 229 15.41 22.07 17.50
C ASP A 229 14.95 20.63 17.22
N GLY A 230 15.72 19.85 16.44
CA GLY A 230 15.33 18.53 15.98
C GLY A 230 14.43 18.56 14.73
N CYS A 231 14.13 17.40 14.18
CA CYS A 231 13.26 17.23 13.02
C CYS A 231 12.56 15.87 13.01
N VAL A 232 11.56 15.73 12.15
CA VAL A 232 10.83 14.48 11.92
C VAL A 232 11.01 14.02 10.48
N LEU A 233 11.34 12.74 10.30
CA LEU A 233 11.50 12.10 9.00
C LEU A 233 10.59 10.89 8.89
N PHE A 234 9.90 10.76 7.77
CA PHE A 234 9.23 9.53 7.37
C PHE A 234 10.16 8.70 6.48
N VAL A 235 10.32 7.44 6.80
CA VAL A 235 11.06 6.46 6.02
C VAL A 235 10.06 5.44 5.48
N PHE A 236 9.68 5.60 4.23
CA PHE A 236 8.78 4.66 3.57
C PHE A 236 9.57 3.48 3.02
N ILE A 237 9.07 2.28 3.26
CA ILE A 237 9.55 1.03 2.66
C ILE A 237 8.42 0.53 1.77
N GLU A 238 8.55 0.76 0.47
CA GLU A 238 7.53 0.41 -0.51
C GLU A 238 7.88 -0.89 -1.22
N TYR A 239 7.05 -1.92 -1.04
CA TYR A 239 7.23 -3.22 -1.69
C TYR A 239 6.42 -3.29 -2.97
N SER A 240 7.03 -3.83 -4.04
CA SER A 240 6.34 -4.01 -5.31
C SER A 240 6.87 -5.17 -6.13
N ASN A 241 5.99 -5.77 -6.93
CA ASN A 241 6.32 -6.71 -8.00
C ASN A 241 5.53 -6.40 -9.27
N THR A 242 5.09 -5.16 -9.45
CA THR A 242 4.11 -4.71 -10.44
C THR A 242 4.53 -4.96 -11.90
N PHE A 243 5.82 -5.15 -12.18
CA PHE A 243 6.33 -5.41 -13.53
C PHE A 243 6.11 -6.86 -14.00
N SER A 244 6.15 -7.81 -13.08
CA SER A 244 6.09 -9.23 -13.44
C SER A 244 4.96 -10.00 -12.77
N TYR A 245 4.40 -9.47 -11.67
CA TYR A 245 3.47 -10.18 -10.75
C TYR A 245 4.00 -11.53 -10.28
N ASP A 246 5.32 -11.70 -10.35
CA ASP A 246 6.02 -12.86 -9.85
C ASP A 246 6.38 -12.60 -8.39
N LEU A 247 5.87 -13.45 -7.53
CA LEU A 247 6.12 -13.36 -6.09
C LEU A 247 7.59 -13.60 -5.70
N LYS A 248 8.39 -14.17 -6.60
CA LYS A 248 9.83 -14.33 -6.42
C LYS A 248 10.65 -13.09 -6.81
N LYS A 249 10.00 -12.10 -7.41
CA LYS A 249 10.63 -10.86 -7.90
C LYS A 249 10.15 -9.62 -7.18
N ILE A 250 9.76 -9.77 -5.93
CA ILE A 250 9.41 -8.64 -5.07
C ILE A 250 10.68 -7.84 -4.80
N LYS A 251 10.55 -6.53 -4.90
CA LYS A 251 11.60 -5.56 -4.56
C LYS A 251 11.02 -4.55 -3.59
N TYR A 252 11.90 -3.89 -2.86
CA TYR A 252 11.51 -2.76 -2.03
C TYR A 252 12.31 -1.50 -2.34
N VAL A 253 11.72 -0.37 -1.97
CA VAL A 253 12.29 0.95 -2.22
C VAL A 253 12.18 1.77 -0.95
N TYR A 254 13.31 2.34 -0.52
CA TYR A 254 13.32 3.35 0.52
C TYR A 254 13.06 4.73 -0.07
N SER A 255 12.09 5.44 0.48
CA SER A 255 11.85 6.85 0.20
C SER A 255 11.81 7.62 1.52
N ILE A 256 12.71 8.58 1.69
CA ILE A 256 12.87 9.32 2.92
C ILE A 256 12.35 10.73 2.70
N LYS A 257 11.44 11.18 3.56
CA LYS A 257 10.80 12.50 3.44
C LYS A 257 10.86 13.23 4.78
N LYS A 258 11.34 14.48 4.74
CA LYS A 258 11.24 15.37 5.90
C LYS A 258 9.81 15.85 6.07
N VAL A 259 9.44 16.12 7.31
CA VAL A 259 8.17 16.78 7.64
C VAL A 259 8.47 18.27 7.83
N ASP A 260 7.84 19.11 7.03
CA ASP A 260 8.02 20.56 7.10
C ASP A 260 7.38 21.13 8.38
N ASP A 261 7.86 22.30 8.81
CA ASP A 261 7.37 23.06 9.95
C ASP A 261 7.32 22.25 11.28
N THR A 262 8.25 21.30 11.44
CA THR A 262 8.32 20.46 12.63
C THR A 262 9.66 20.59 13.34
N ALA A 263 9.59 20.64 14.68
CA ALA A 263 10.69 20.35 15.58
C ALA A 263 10.33 19.11 16.40
N TYR A 264 11.31 18.42 16.93
CA TYR A 264 11.03 17.25 17.76
C TYR A 264 11.82 17.28 19.05
N ASP A 265 11.12 17.23 20.15
CA ASP A 265 11.71 17.03 21.46
C ASP A 265 10.91 16.03 22.31
N VAL A 266 11.61 15.32 23.19
CA VAL A 266 11.01 14.35 24.09
C VAL A 266 11.61 14.49 25.48
N PRO A 267 10.79 14.53 26.55
CA PRO A 267 11.26 14.55 27.91
C PRO A 267 11.54 13.12 28.42
N GLU A 268 12.60 13.00 29.20
CA GLU A 268 12.92 11.84 30.02
C GLU A 268 13.17 12.25 31.42
N VAL A 269 12.67 11.49 32.38
CA VAL A 269 12.84 11.78 33.82
C VAL A 269 13.48 10.60 34.52
N ILE A 270 14.59 10.82 35.18
CA ILE A 270 15.27 9.80 35.96
C ILE A 270 15.21 10.22 37.43
N ILE A 271 14.52 9.44 38.26
CA ILE A 271 14.46 9.66 39.71
C ILE A 271 15.78 9.18 40.31
N LEU A 272 16.41 10.05 41.08
CA LEU A 272 17.64 9.72 41.81
C LEU A 272 17.31 8.96 43.10
N ASN A 273 18.36 8.54 43.81
CA ASN A 273 18.22 7.77 45.06
C ASN A 273 17.38 8.48 46.15
N ASN A 274 17.17 9.77 46.00
CA ASN A 274 16.28 10.55 46.86
C ASN A 274 15.03 10.96 46.05
N GLU A 275 13.86 10.55 46.51
CA GLU A 275 12.55 10.83 45.85
C GLU A 275 12.30 12.32 45.61
N ASN A 276 12.96 13.17 46.35
CA ASN A 276 12.86 14.64 46.23
C ASN A 276 13.77 15.25 45.18
N SER A 277 14.54 14.42 44.45
CA SER A 277 15.45 14.89 43.40
C SER A 277 15.34 14.03 42.16
N ARG A 278 15.40 14.68 41.00
CA ARG A 278 15.34 14.00 39.69
C ARG A 278 16.21 14.71 38.68
N LEU A 279 16.72 13.95 37.69
CA LEU A 279 17.29 14.50 36.49
C LEU A 279 16.19 14.55 35.42
N TYR A 280 16.06 15.71 34.83
CA TYR A 280 15.13 15.96 33.72
C TYR A 280 15.94 16.20 32.46
N TYR A 281 15.80 15.28 31.51
CA TYR A 281 16.40 15.36 30.17
C TYR A 281 15.33 15.88 29.22
N LYS A 282 15.60 16.96 28.51
CA LYS A 282 14.84 17.38 27.35
C LYS A 282 15.70 17.09 26.12
N ARG A 283 15.34 16.07 25.37
CA ARG A 283 16.09 15.60 24.20
C ARG A 283 15.47 16.21 22.94
N HIS A 284 16.26 17.01 22.22
CA HIS A 284 15.93 17.42 20.86
C HIS A 284 16.60 16.44 19.90
N ALA A 285 15.90 16.01 18.86
CA ALA A 285 16.32 14.83 18.17
C ALA A 285 15.79 14.74 16.73
N ILE A 286 16.40 13.85 15.96
CA ILE A 286 15.88 13.35 14.69
C ILE A 286 14.92 12.23 15.03
N ARG A 287 13.61 12.41 14.77
CA ARG A 287 12.60 11.36 14.88
C ARG A 287 12.44 10.67 13.54
N LEU A 288 12.75 9.38 13.48
CA LEU A 288 12.56 8.52 12.32
C LEU A 288 11.32 7.69 12.52
N ILE A 289 10.38 7.77 11.58
CA ILE A 289 9.13 6.99 11.59
C ILE A 289 9.13 6.12 10.35
N PHE A 290 9.12 4.81 10.54
CA PHE A 290 9.14 3.83 9.45
C PHE A 290 7.71 3.43 9.08
N ILE A 291 7.43 3.43 7.77
CA ILE A 291 6.11 3.12 7.24
C ILE A 291 6.27 2.10 6.12
N GLN A 292 5.71 0.92 6.32
CA GLN A 292 5.64 -0.11 5.27
C GLN A 292 4.43 0.15 4.40
N THR A 293 4.64 0.18 3.10
CA THR A 293 3.60 0.40 2.09
C THR A 293 3.87 -0.45 0.86
N GLY A 294 3.04 -0.27 -0.16
CA GLY A 294 3.23 -0.89 -1.46
C GLY A 294 2.08 -1.75 -1.87
N VAL A 295 2.20 -2.32 -3.05
CA VAL A 295 1.17 -3.20 -3.63
C VAL A 295 1.86 -4.40 -4.27
N ILE A 296 1.49 -5.57 -3.79
CA ILE A 296 1.97 -6.83 -4.33
C ILE A 296 0.84 -7.48 -5.13
N GLY A 297 1.13 -7.83 -6.36
CA GLY A 297 0.21 -8.52 -7.23
C GLY A 297 0.56 -10.00 -7.37
N SER A 298 -0.46 -10.84 -7.38
CA SER A 298 -0.32 -12.27 -7.65
C SER A 298 -1.29 -12.71 -8.72
N PHE A 299 -0.87 -13.66 -9.56
CA PHE A 299 -1.79 -14.29 -10.52
C PHE A 299 -2.87 -15.06 -9.77
N ASN A 300 -4.13 -14.78 -10.12
CA ASN A 300 -5.28 -15.48 -9.55
C ASN A 300 -6.17 -16.02 -10.65
N PHE A 301 -6.23 -17.36 -10.73
CA PHE A 301 -7.06 -18.04 -11.72
C PHE A 301 -8.55 -17.74 -11.58
N GLN A 302 -9.06 -17.57 -10.35
CA GLN A 302 -10.45 -17.24 -10.11
C GLN A 302 -10.81 -15.86 -10.68
N SER A 303 -9.94 -14.85 -10.48
CA SER A 303 -10.11 -13.52 -11.06
C SER A 303 -10.08 -13.55 -12.59
N LEU A 304 -9.18 -14.33 -13.17
CA LEU A 304 -9.17 -14.54 -14.63
C LEU A 304 -10.48 -15.17 -15.11
N LEU A 305 -10.94 -16.22 -14.43
CA LEU A 305 -12.19 -16.89 -14.79
C LEU A 305 -13.38 -15.95 -14.73
N LEU A 306 -13.50 -15.15 -13.66
CA LEU A 306 -14.57 -14.15 -13.51
C LEU A 306 -14.52 -13.11 -14.64
N THR A 307 -13.33 -12.66 -15.02
CA THR A 307 -13.14 -11.72 -16.14
C THR A 307 -13.61 -12.32 -17.46
N LEU A 308 -13.30 -13.59 -17.73
CA LEU A 308 -13.74 -14.29 -18.92
C LEU A 308 -15.27 -14.53 -18.94
N VAL A 309 -15.83 -14.97 -17.82
CA VAL A 309 -17.30 -15.19 -17.69
C VAL A 309 -18.06 -13.89 -17.87
N SER A 310 -17.57 -12.79 -17.31
CA SER A 310 -18.13 -11.45 -17.55
C SER A 310 -18.13 -11.07 -19.03
N GLY A 311 -17.04 -11.39 -19.73
CA GLY A 311 -16.92 -11.19 -21.17
C GLY A 311 -17.94 -12.00 -21.98
N LEU A 312 -18.13 -13.29 -21.64
CA LEU A 312 -19.15 -14.14 -22.27
C LEU A 312 -20.57 -13.60 -22.03
N GLY A 313 -20.86 -13.06 -20.83
CA GLY A 313 -22.11 -12.37 -20.54
C GLY A 313 -22.36 -11.18 -21.46
N LEU A 314 -21.34 -10.36 -21.72
CA LEU A 314 -21.46 -9.23 -22.66
C LEU A 314 -21.75 -9.65 -24.09
N LEU A 315 -21.22 -10.79 -24.56
CA LEU A 315 -21.53 -11.33 -25.88
C LEU A 315 -23.02 -11.68 -26.01
N THR A 316 -23.62 -12.25 -24.95
CA THR A 316 -25.05 -12.54 -24.94
C THR A 316 -25.89 -11.25 -24.97
N VAL A 317 -25.46 -10.20 -24.26
CA VAL A 317 -26.11 -8.87 -24.29
C VAL A 317 -26.04 -8.27 -25.69
N SER A 318 -24.93 -8.45 -26.43
CA SER A 318 -24.82 -8.00 -27.82
C SER A 318 -25.88 -8.62 -28.73
N THR A 319 -26.10 -9.92 -28.63
CA THR A 319 -27.15 -10.58 -29.41
C THR A 319 -28.56 -10.08 -29.06
N LEU A 320 -28.83 -9.86 -27.76
CA LEU A 320 -30.11 -9.30 -27.31
C LEU A 320 -30.33 -7.89 -27.87
N ILE A 321 -29.31 -7.04 -27.89
CA ILE A 321 -29.40 -5.67 -28.44
C ILE A 321 -29.73 -5.72 -29.92
N VAL A 322 -29.00 -6.52 -30.70
CA VAL A 322 -29.22 -6.65 -32.15
C VAL A 322 -30.61 -7.21 -32.44
N ASP A 323 -31.09 -8.19 -31.67
CA ASP A 323 -32.43 -8.74 -31.78
C ASP A 323 -33.52 -7.68 -31.48
N GLN A 324 -33.33 -6.90 -30.45
CA GLN A 324 -34.28 -5.81 -30.14
C GLN A 324 -34.33 -4.73 -31.22
N LEU A 325 -33.19 -4.40 -31.81
CA LEU A 325 -33.08 -3.48 -32.94
C LEU A 325 -33.79 -4.07 -34.17
N ALA A 326 -33.64 -5.36 -34.44
CA ALA A 326 -34.28 -6.06 -35.55
C ALA A 326 -35.82 -6.02 -35.43
N ILE A 327 -36.33 -6.28 -34.23
CA ILE A 327 -37.79 -6.39 -33.97
C ILE A 327 -38.47 -5.02 -33.86
N ARG A 328 -37.77 -3.98 -33.35
CA ARG A 328 -38.40 -2.68 -33.07
C ARG A 328 -38.19 -1.63 -34.15
N PHE A 329 -37.00 -1.57 -34.71
CA PHE A 329 -36.55 -0.43 -35.55
C PHE A 329 -36.44 -0.75 -37.04
N LEU A 330 -36.28 -2.02 -37.46
CA LEU A 330 -36.17 -2.30 -38.87
C LEU A 330 -37.52 -2.29 -39.63
N PRO A 331 -37.49 -2.00 -40.93
CA PRO A 331 -38.74 -2.01 -41.75
C PRO A 331 -39.46 -3.35 -41.75
N GLN A 332 -38.75 -4.47 -41.67
CA GLN A 332 -39.29 -5.83 -41.66
C GLN A 332 -39.51 -6.43 -40.27
N ARG A 333 -39.73 -5.56 -39.26
CA ARG A 333 -39.90 -5.93 -37.84
C ARG A 333 -40.96 -7.01 -37.58
N LYS A 334 -42.08 -6.97 -38.33
CA LYS A 334 -43.18 -7.96 -38.18
C LYS A 334 -42.71 -9.37 -38.59
N SER A 335 -41.96 -9.50 -39.67
CA SER A 335 -41.43 -10.78 -40.15
C SER A 335 -40.36 -11.32 -39.18
N TYR A 336 -39.46 -10.46 -38.64
CA TYR A 336 -38.47 -10.90 -37.66
C TYR A 336 -39.13 -11.36 -36.33
N SER A 337 -40.16 -10.67 -35.88
CA SER A 337 -40.88 -11.03 -34.66
C SER A 337 -41.61 -12.36 -34.78
N SER A 338 -42.28 -12.61 -35.91
CA SER A 338 -42.99 -13.88 -36.15
C SER A 338 -42.08 -15.09 -36.29
N LEU A 339 -40.87 -14.90 -36.82
CA LEU A 339 -39.87 -15.97 -36.91
C LEU A 339 -39.20 -16.27 -35.56
N LYS A 340 -39.05 -15.27 -34.68
CA LYS A 340 -38.38 -15.43 -33.42
C LYS A 340 -39.28 -15.99 -32.32
N PHE A 341 -40.52 -15.53 -32.26
CA PHE A 341 -41.48 -15.93 -31.22
C PHE A 341 -42.51 -16.90 -31.79
N GLN A 342 -42.40 -18.16 -31.42
CA GLN A 342 -43.35 -19.19 -31.72
C GLN A 342 -43.82 -19.86 -30.43
N THR A 343 -45.10 -19.97 -30.21
CA THR A 343 -45.68 -20.73 -29.11
C THR A 343 -46.14 -22.09 -29.64
N THR A 344 -45.82 -23.16 -28.95
CA THR A 344 -46.35 -24.47 -29.24
C THR A 344 -47.77 -24.59 -28.72
N GLU A 345 -48.58 -25.40 -29.38
CA GLU A 345 -49.88 -25.78 -28.82
C GLU A 345 -49.66 -26.60 -27.52
N SER A 346 -50.66 -26.53 -26.63
CA SER A 346 -50.63 -27.30 -25.37
C SER A 346 -50.60 -28.79 -25.67
N PHE A 347 -49.62 -29.49 -25.13
CA PHE A 347 -49.49 -30.97 -25.27
C PHE A 347 -50.43 -31.73 -24.31
N ARG A 348 -51.57 -31.14 -23.89
CA ARG A 348 -52.57 -31.85 -23.13
C ARG A 348 -52.94 -33.14 -23.87
N MET A 349 -52.76 -34.29 -23.23
CA MET A 349 -53.27 -35.56 -23.76
C MET A 349 -54.73 -35.38 -24.07
N LYS A 350 -55.10 -35.35 -25.36
CA LYS A 350 -56.49 -35.39 -25.80
C LYS A 350 -57.05 -36.65 -25.18
N LYS A 351 -58.02 -36.54 -24.25
CA LYS A 351 -58.77 -37.64 -23.69
C LYS A 351 -59.35 -38.40 -24.88
N LYS A 352 -58.99 -39.69 -25.00
CA LYS A 352 -59.55 -40.58 -25.99
C LYS A 352 -61.05 -40.54 -25.90
N ILE A 353 -61.76 -39.93 -26.81
CA ILE A 353 -63.20 -40.05 -26.95
C ILE A 353 -63.37 -41.35 -27.72
N VAL A 354 -63.72 -42.41 -27.04
CA VAL A 354 -64.17 -43.67 -27.61
C VAL A 354 -65.56 -43.42 -28.14
N ASN A 355 -65.70 -43.35 -29.46
CA ASN A 355 -67.04 -43.40 -30.07
C ASN A 355 -67.49 -44.87 -30.06
N ASP A 356 -68.84 -45.04 -29.98
CA ASP A 356 -69.50 -46.32 -29.81
C ASP A 356 -69.27 -47.39 -30.90
N ASP A 357 -68.52 -47.07 -31.95
CA ASP A 357 -68.26 -47.93 -33.11
C ASP A 357 -66.86 -48.59 -33.14
N GLY A 358 -66.06 -48.52 -32.09
CA GLY A 358 -64.87 -49.38 -31.92
C GLY A 358 -63.70 -49.15 -32.84
N GLU A 359 -63.63 -48.13 -33.70
CA GLU A 359 -62.48 -47.87 -34.58
C GLU A 359 -61.56 -46.78 -34.01
N ASP A 360 -60.28 -47.17 -33.72
CA ASP A 360 -59.21 -46.28 -33.33
C ASP A 360 -58.71 -45.49 -34.57
N LYS A 361 -59.15 -44.24 -34.75
CA LYS A 361 -58.54 -43.32 -35.69
C LYS A 361 -57.47 -42.49 -35.02
N LEU A 362 -56.21 -42.89 -35.17
CA LEU A 362 -55.02 -42.10 -34.82
C LEU A 362 -54.84 -41.01 -35.90
N TYR A 363 -55.19 -39.76 -35.60
CA TYR A 363 -54.78 -38.64 -36.43
C TYR A 363 -53.36 -38.23 -36.05
N HIS A 364 -52.39 -38.73 -36.81
CA HIS A 364 -51.02 -38.23 -36.88
C HIS A 364 -51.00 -37.06 -37.86
N ASN A 365 -51.10 -35.82 -37.35
CA ASN A 365 -50.63 -34.68 -38.10
C ASN A 365 -49.27 -34.26 -37.53
N ILE A 366 -48.24 -34.95 -37.97
CA ILE A 366 -46.89 -34.42 -37.94
C ILE A 366 -46.62 -33.89 -39.37
N GLU A 367 -46.96 -32.62 -39.61
CA GLU A 367 -46.30 -31.92 -40.70
C GLU A 367 -45.06 -31.25 -40.12
N ALA A 368 -43.92 -31.94 -40.41
CA ALA A 368 -42.60 -31.38 -40.32
C ALA A 368 -42.43 -30.36 -41.46
N LEU A 369 -42.09 -29.13 -41.11
CA LEU A 369 -41.41 -28.16 -41.93
C LEU A 369 -40.32 -27.46 -41.13
#